data_68a5367915aa3f2d59e974fa91a2dc3c
#
_entry.id   68a5367915aa3f2d59e974fa91a2dc3c
#
_cell.length_a   1.000
_cell.length_b   1.000
_cell.length_c   1.000
_cell.angle_alpha   90.00
_cell.angle_beta   90.00
_cell.angle_gamma   90.00
#
_symmetry.space_group_name_H-M   'P 1'
#
loop_
_entity.id
_entity.type
_entity.pdbx_description
1 polymer ?
#
loop_
_entity_poly.entity_id
_entity_poly.type
_entity_poly.pdbx_seq_one_letter_code
_entity_poly.pdbx_strand_id
1 'polypeptide(L)'
;MRHSTPFALVILCVAMAFIFTTVESSLAKEPRPNIIVILADDMGYGDAQSLNKKSKIPTPNLNRLAAEGMTFTDAHSPSAVCTPTRYALLTGRYCWRSKLKKGVLGGYSPPLIKPDRSTIASLLKKQGYSTHAVGKWHLGMAFPMLDGKVSEGKKWDGDPGVDFAGTITDSPIHHGFDSYFGVSASLDMAPYVYIRNDRFNQLPMEEQQPVGFPHFVRNGPRSKEFVIDGVLDRLTTEAVQVVQQQAKQEKPFFLYFPLTAPHKPTQPHERFRGKTGLNEYGDFVMQVDWTVGQILDSLDQTGITENTIVFYTSDNGSYMYRYDEAGKKDHVDDSKIQGFRAENHRPNGELRGTKADVWEAGHRVPFFVRWPGHIPAGSQSSQPITHTDIYATCASIVNAKLKNSEAEDSSTLIPMLRGEKEAKREALVVNHSISGMFAIRDGHWKLVLGNGSGGREKPSGKPFTKPYQLFNLSDDIAEENNLIEQHPKVADRLEKVLEDYRNSGRSVNR
;
A
#
# COMPACT_ATOMS: atom_id res chain seq x y z
N MET A 1 -83.52 32.99 -65.31
CA MET A 1 -83.58 33.98 -64.21
C MET A 1 -83.06 33.29 -62.96
N ARG A 2 -82.22 33.86 -62.23
CA ARG A 2 -81.42 33.48 -61.07
C ARG A 2 -80.03 32.97 -61.41
N HIS A 3 -79.10 33.89 -61.26
CA HIS A 3 -77.69 33.66 -61.25
C HIS A 3 -77.25 33.12 -59.87
N SER A 4 -76.45 32.13 -59.89
CA SER A 4 -75.75 31.64 -58.72
C SER A 4 -74.26 31.64 -58.96
N THR A 5 -73.55 32.54 -58.31
CA THR A 5 -72.10 32.65 -58.27
C THR A 5 -71.46 31.59 -57.34
N PRO A 6 -70.37 30.94 -57.70
CA PRO A 6 -69.69 30.05 -56.78
C PRO A 6 -68.66 30.78 -55.95
N PHE A 7 -68.68 30.55 -54.63
CA PHE A 7 -67.69 30.96 -53.63
C PHE A 7 -66.40 30.14 -53.82
N ALA A 8 -65.27 30.82 -54.10
CA ALA A 8 -63.96 30.21 -54.09
C ALA A 8 -63.41 30.21 -52.68
N LEU A 9 -63.15 29.04 -52.12
CA LEU A 9 -62.57 28.79 -50.81
C LEU A 9 -61.03 28.80 -50.96
N VAL A 10 -60.37 29.84 -50.49
CA VAL A 10 -58.86 29.92 -50.43
C VAL A 10 -58.44 29.21 -49.14
N ILE A 11 -57.82 28.03 -49.29
CA ILE A 11 -57.19 27.32 -48.16
C ILE A 11 -55.76 27.87 -48.01
N LEU A 12 -55.49 28.60 -46.90
CA LEU A 12 -54.18 29.09 -46.53
C LEU A 12 -53.47 27.99 -45.77
N CYS A 13 -52.54 27.26 -46.41
CA CYS A 13 -51.66 26.29 -45.72
C CYS A 13 -50.55 27.05 -44.97
N VAL A 14 -50.70 27.18 -43.66
CA VAL A 14 -49.60 27.63 -42.79
C VAL A 14 -48.68 26.43 -42.52
N ALA A 15 -47.53 26.36 -43.17
CA ALA A 15 -46.47 25.41 -42.89
C ALA A 15 -45.76 25.82 -41.63
N MET A 16 -46.10 25.18 -40.49
CA MET A 16 -45.39 25.31 -39.25
C MET A 16 -44.09 24.46 -39.34
N ALA A 17 -42.96 25.10 -39.66
CA ALA A 17 -41.65 24.47 -39.58
C ALA A 17 -41.26 24.27 -38.09
N PHE A 18 -41.45 23.05 -37.58
CA PHE A 18 -40.85 22.63 -36.29
C PHE A 18 -39.34 22.52 -36.49
N ILE A 19 -38.60 23.52 -36.04
CA ILE A 19 -37.14 23.44 -35.87
C ILE A 19 -36.92 22.54 -34.67
N PHE A 20 -36.65 21.24 -34.88
CA PHE A 20 -36.08 20.38 -33.88
C PHE A 20 -34.60 20.83 -33.67
N THR A 21 -34.37 21.70 -32.70
CA THR A 21 -33.04 21.87 -32.13
C THR A 21 -32.72 20.59 -31.37
N THR A 22 -31.99 19.68 -31.96
CA THR A 22 -31.30 18.61 -31.27
C THR A 22 -30.32 19.28 -30.32
N VAL A 23 -30.70 19.41 -29.04
CA VAL A 23 -29.75 19.65 -27.96
C VAL A 23 -28.97 18.34 -27.87
N GLU A 24 -27.82 18.28 -28.58
CA GLU A 24 -26.78 17.35 -28.22
C GLU A 24 -26.40 17.70 -26.78
N SER A 25 -26.98 16.97 -25.83
CA SER A 25 -26.45 16.93 -24.48
C SER A 25 -25.04 16.33 -24.63
N SER A 26 -24.04 17.21 -24.74
CA SER A 26 -22.66 16.84 -24.43
C SER A 26 -22.72 16.25 -23.04
N LEU A 27 -22.75 14.91 -22.96
CA LEU A 27 -22.50 14.21 -21.72
C LEU A 27 -21.14 14.67 -21.26
N ALA A 28 -21.10 15.67 -20.39
CA ALA A 28 -19.87 16.14 -19.79
C ALA A 28 -19.21 14.88 -19.20
N LYS A 29 -18.04 14.53 -19.74
CA LYS A 29 -17.28 13.37 -19.26
C LYS A 29 -17.11 13.57 -17.76
N GLU A 30 -17.62 12.65 -16.97
CA GLU A 30 -17.47 12.73 -15.50
C GLU A 30 -16.03 13.09 -15.14
N PRO A 31 -15.83 14.03 -14.21
CA PRO A 31 -14.49 14.45 -13.85
C PRO A 31 -13.72 13.24 -13.31
N ARG A 32 -12.50 13.04 -13.79
CA ARG A 32 -11.64 11.96 -13.32
C ARG A 32 -11.38 12.15 -11.81
N PRO A 33 -11.52 11.12 -10.97
CA PRO A 33 -11.34 11.26 -9.53
C PRO A 33 -9.89 11.52 -9.17
N ASN A 34 -9.66 12.21 -8.07
CA ASN A 34 -8.38 12.19 -7.38
C ASN A 34 -8.13 10.79 -6.80
N ILE A 35 -6.87 10.41 -6.71
CA ILE A 35 -6.47 9.08 -6.21
C ILE A 35 -5.47 9.26 -5.08
N ILE A 36 -5.77 8.72 -3.90
CA ILE A 36 -4.88 8.72 -2.75
C ILE A 36 -4.62 7.27 -2.34
N VAL A 37 -3.34 6.92 -2.16
CA VAL A 37 -2.91 5.63 -1.61
C VAL A 37 -2.14 5.89 -0.33
N ILE A 38 -2.72 5.55 0.81
CA ILE A 38 -2.08 5.61 2.13
C ILE A 38 -1.57 4.22 2.46
N LEU A 39 -0.27 4.10 2.72
CA LEU A 39 0.39 2.83 3.00
C LEU A 39 1.05 2.86 4.37
N ALA A 40 0.47 2.22 5.37
CA ALA A 40 1.11 2.04 6.67
C ALA A 40 2.36 1.15 6.56
N ASP A 41 3.23 1.23 7.54
CA ASP A 41 4.50 0.50 7.61
C ASP A 41 4.46 -0.43 8.82
N ASP A 42 4.31 -1.73 8.61
CA ASP A 42 4.21 -2.77 9.65
C ASP A 42 2.92 -2.76 10.49
N MET A 43 1.80 -2.25 10.01
CA MET A 43 0.53 -2.34 10.72
C MET A 43 -0.13 -3.70 10.49
N GLY A 44 -0.46 -4.38 11.57
CA GLY A 44 -1.06 -5.71 11.53
C GLY A 44 -2.56 -5.69 11.22
N TYR A 45 -3.06 -6.81 10.71
CA TYR A 45 -4.48 -7.03 10.44
C TYR A 45 -5.35 -6.85 11.69
N GLY A 46 -4.85 -7.31 12.85
CA GLY A 46 -5.54 -7.26 14.13
C GLY A 46 -5.51 -5.91 14.83
N ASP A 47 -4.75 -4.93 14.34
CA ASP A 47 -4.67 -3.60 14.93
C ASP A 47 -5.92 -2.77 14.64
N ALA A 48 -6.54 -2.93 13.46
CA ALA A 48 -7.72 -2.18 13.05
C ALA A 48 -9.01 -2.75 13.69
N GLN A 49 -9.77 -1.91 14.42
CA GLN A 49 -11.02 -2.32 15.09
C GLN A 49 -12.09 -2.83 14.13
N SER A 50 -12.17 -2.30 12.92
CA SER A 50 -13.12 -2.75 11.87
C SER A 50 -12.86 -4.19 11.40
N LEU A 51 -11.62 -4.69 11.54
CA LEU A 51 -11.23 -6.07 11.20
C LEU A 51 -11.15 -6.98 12.42
N ASN A 52 -10.83 -6.42 13.58
CA ASN A 52 -10.70 -7.12 14.84
C ASN A 52 -11.42 -6.38 15.97
N LYS A 53 -12.66 -6.78 16.25
CA LYS A 53 -13.47 -6.18 17.32
C LYS A 53 -12.85 -6.31 18.72
N LYS A 54 -11.84 -7.19 18.89
CA LYS A 54 -11.10 -7.34 20.15
C LYS A 54 -9.90 -6.39 20.24
N SER A 55 -9.59 -5.63 19.19
CA SER A 55 -8.51 -4.62 19.23
C SER A 55 -8.82 -3.57 20.28
N LYS A 56 -7.85 -3.36 21.18
CA LYS A 56 -7.92 -2.33 22.23
C LYS A 56 -7.42 -0.97 21.73
N ILE A 57 -6.91 -0.90 20.51
CA ILE A 57 -6.39 0.35 19.90
C ILE A 57 -7.56 1.08 19.25
N PRO A 58 -7.88 2.31 19.69
CA PRO A 58 -8.90 3.12 19.03
C PRO A 58 -8.47 3.48 17.60
N THR A 59 -9.27 3.05 16.60
CA THR A 59 -9.04 3.37 15.18
C THR A 59 -10.28 3.96 14.52
N PRO A 60 -10.81 5.12 15.03
CA PRO A 60 -12.07 5.70 14.55
C PRO A 60 -12.02 6.12 13.07
N ASN A 61 -10.86 6.55 12.56
CA ASN A 61 -10.73 7.00 11.18
C ASN A 61 -10.65 5.83 10.20
N LEU A 62 -10.01 4.73 10.58
CA LEU A 62 -10.07 3.46 9.81
C LEU A 62 -11.48 2.87 9.86
N ASN A 63 -12.18 2.97 11.00
CA ASN A 63 -13.58 2.58 11.08
C ASN A 63 -14.46 3.44 10.16
N ARG A 64 -14.15 4.74 10.03
CA ARG A 64 -14.80 5.63 9.07
C ARG A 64 -14.58 5.18 7.63
N LEU A 65 -13.33 4.88 7.23
CA LEU A 65 -13.03 4.32 5.90
C LEU A 65 -13.81 3.04 5.62
N ALA A 66 -13.89 2.13 6.60
CA ALA A 66 -14.66 0.88 6.47
C ALA A 66 -16.16 1.13 6.34
N ALA A 67 -16.71 2.09 7.10
CA ALA A 67 -18.14 2.42 7.09
C ALA A 67 -18.56 3.18 5.82
N GLU A 68 -17.70 4.04 5.27
CA GLU A 68 -17.98 4.87 4.09
C GLU A 68 -17.51 4.22 2.78
N GLY A 69 -16.87 3.05 2.83
CA GLY A 69 -16.29 2.37 1.68
C GLY A 69 -16.45 0.84 1.72
N MET A 70 -15.47 0.16 1.15
CA MET A 70 -15.38 -1.30 1.12
C MET A 70 -14.19 -1.80 1.94
N THR A 71 -14.41 -2.84 2.73
CA THR A 71 -13.39 -3.58 3.47
C THR A 71 -13.04 -4.88 2.73
N PHE A 72 -11.77 -5.10 2.40
CA PHE A 72 -11.28 -6.38 1.93
C PHE A 72 -10.75 -7.20 3.10
N THR A 73 -11.39 -8.32 3.40
CA THR A 73 -11.03 -9.17 4.53
C THR A 73 -9.94 -10.19 4.21
N ASP A 74 -9.61 -10.36 2.92
CA ASP A 74 -8.57 -11.27 2.42
C ASP A 74 -7.62 -10.54 1.44
N ALA A 75 -7.01 -9.45 1.94
CA ALA A 75 -6.08 -8.63 1.18
C ALA A 75 -4.63 -8.90 1.61
N HIS A 76 -3.75 -9.01 0.61
CA HIS A 76 -2.37 -9.42 0.82
C HIS A 76 -1.37 -8.42 0.29
N SER A 77 -0.33 -8.16 1.06
CA SER A 77 0.90 -7.62 0.50
C SER A 77 1.62 -8.70 -0.31
N PRO A 78 2.26 -8.38 -1.43
CA PRO A 78 2.96 -9.36 -2.28
C PRO A 78 4.24 -9.93 -1.64
N SER A 79 4.65 -9.35 -0.52
CA SER A 79 5.76 -9.83 0.29
C SER A 79 5.52 -9.49 1.76
N ALA A 80 6.10 -10.29 2.64
CA ALA A 80 6.06 -10.07 4.08
C ALA A 80 7.04 -8.99 4.58
N VAL A 81 7.61 -8.17 3.69
CA VAL A 81 8.54 -7.06 4.01
C VAL A 81 8.41 -5.89 3.05
N CYS A 82 8.82 -4.70 3.53
CA CYS A 82 8.57 -3.38 2.96
C CYS A 82 8.99 -3.18 1.49
N THR A 83 10.31 -3.26 1.17
CA THR A 83 10.82 -2.92 -0.18
C THR A 83 10.12 -3.71 -1.30
N PRO A 84 9.99 -5.06 -1.22
CA PRO A 84 9.32 -5.82 -2.27
C PRO A 84 7.85 -5.44 -2.44
N THR A 85 7.14 -5.15 -1.37
CA THR A 85 5.75 -4.72 -1.42
C THR A 85 5.60 -3.36 -2.10
N ARG A 86 6.41 -2.37 -1.69
CA ARG A 86 6.39 -1.02 -2.27
C ARG A 86 6.72 -1.03 -3.76
N TYR A 87 7.69 -1.85 -4.18
CA TYR A 87 7.99 -2.08 -5.59
C TYR A 87 6.77 -2.63 -6.34
N ALA A 88 6.15 -3.68 -5.79
CA ALA A 88 5.06 -4.36 -6.45
C ALA A 88 3.79 -3.49 -6.52
N LEU A 89 3.48 -2.73 -5.47
CA LEU A 89 2.38 -1.76 -5.45
C LEU A 89 2.56 -0.73 -6.58
N LEU A 90 3.72 -0.08 -6.66
CA LEU A 90 3.94 1.00 -7.63
C LEU A 90 4.06 0.51 -9.07
N THR A 91 4.52 -0.72 -9.31
CA THR A 91 4.80 -1.21 -10.66
C THR A 91 3.76 -2.23 -11.18
N GLY A 92 2.85 -2.71 -10.33
CA GLY A 92 1.92 -3.80 -10.67
C GLY A 92 2.64 -5.12 -10.99
N ARG A 93 3.88 -5.31 -10.50
CA ARG A 93 4.77 -6.41 -10.84
C ARG A 93 5.46 -6.95 -9.60
N TYR A 94 5.40 -8.25 -9.35
CA TYR A 94 6.07 -8.85 -8.20
C TYR A 94 7.56 -8.51 -8.17
N CYS A 95 8.06 -8.10 -7.00
CA CYS A 95 9.45 -7.68 -6.82
C CYS A 95 10.47 -8.79 -7.10
N TRP A 96 10.13 -10.04 -6.82
CA TRP A 96 10.99 -11.19 -7.12
C TRP A 96 11.29 -11.39 -8.63
N ARG A 97 10.57 -10.69 -9.52
CA ARG A 97 10.90 -10.59 -10.94
C ARG A 97 11.99 -9.56 -11.25
N SER A 98 12.34 -8.72 -10.27
CA SER A 98 13.44 -7.74 -10.35
C SER A 98 14.78 -8.35 -9.90
N LYS A 99 15.81 -7.52 -9.72
CA LYS A 99 17.10 -7.93 -9.13
C LYS A 99 17.00 -8.31 -7.64
N LEU A 100 15.99 -7.81 -6.91
CA LEU A 100 15.79 -8.10 -5.49
C LEU A 100 14.91 -9.33 -5.30
N LYS A 101 15.53 -10.49 -5.08
CA LYS A 101 14.85 -11.78 -4.91
C LYS A 101 14.44 -12.08 -3.47
N LYS A 102 15.07 -11.41 -2.49
CA LYS A 102 14.86 -11.58 -1.04
C LYS A 102 15.38 -10.38 -0.27
N GLY A 103 14.89 -10.21 0.96
CA GLY A 103 15.30 -9.12 1.85
C GLY A 103 14.73 -7.77 1.44
N VAL A 104 15.34 -6.70 1.96
CA VAL A 104 14.98 -5.30 1.72
C VAL A 104 16.23 -4.49 1.39
N LEU A 105 16.04 -3.26 0.90
CA LEU A 105 17.10 -2.30 0.66
C LEU A 105 17.50 -1.59 1.97
N GLY A 106 18.70 -1.02 2.00
CA GLY A 106 19.16 -0.10 3.06
C GLY A 106 18.93 1.36 2.65
N GLY A 107 19.22 2.29 3.57
CA GLY A 107 19.00 3.73 3.38
C GLY A 107 19.79 4.34 2.22
N TYR A 108 20.94 3.78 1.92
CA TYR A 108 21.83 4.22 0.83
C TYR A 108 21.83 3.28 -0.38
N SER A 109 20.90 2.36 -0.47
CA SER A 109 20.85 1.41 -1.60
C SER A 109 20.56 2.12 -2.92
N PRO A 110 21.18 1.65 -4.04
CA PRO A 110 20.89 2.18 -5.36
C PRO A 110 19.47 1.85 -5.82
N PRO A 111 18.92 2.58 -6.83
CA PRO A 111 17.57 2.42 -7.32
C PRO A 111 17.22 0.98 -7.72
N LEU A 112 16.05 0.51 -7.31
CA LEU A 112 15.52 -0.80 -7.66
C LEU A 112 14.63 -0.74 -8.90
N ILE A 113 13.87 0.34 -9.05
CA ILE A 113 13.02 0.57 -10.22
C ILE A 113 13.93 0.97 -11.38
N LYS A 114 13.84 0.26 -12.50
CA LYS A 114 14.58 0.63 -13.71
C LYS A 114 13.98 1.90 -14.33
N PRO A 115 14.78 2.74 -15.03
CA PRO A 115 14.29 3.98 -15.63
C PRO A 115 13.12 3.80 -16.61
N ASP A 116 13.09 2.67 -17.34
CA ASP A 116 12.06 2.31 -18.31
C ASP A 116 10.82 1.64 -17.71
N ARG A 117 10.85 1.32 -16.38
CA ARG A 117 9.75 0.65 -15.68
C ARG A 117 8.62 1.63 -15.39
N SER A 118 7.45 1.38 -15.97
CA SER A 118 6.24 2.13 -15.66
C SER A 118 5.81 1.94 -14.20
N THR A 119 5.38 3.04 -13.58
CA THR A 119 4.78 3.09 -12.24
C THR A 119 3.36 3.63 -12.32
N ILE A 120 2.56 3.46 -11.24
CA ILE A 120 1.24 4.12 -11.14
C ILE A 120 1.37 5.62 -11.40
N ALA A 121 2.39 6.28 -10.82
CA ALA A 121 2.63 7.70 -11.01
C ALA A 121 2.89 8.06 -12.48
N SER A 122 3.78 7.33 -13.16
CA SER A 122 4.08 7.61 -14.58
C SER A 122 2.88 7.30 -15.50
N LEU A 123 2.05 6.30 -15.16
CA LEU A 123 0.80 6.00 -15.85
C LEU A 123 -0.18 7.18 -15.71
N LEU A 124 -0.45 7.60 -14.47
CA LEU A 124 -1.41 8.67 -14.19
C LEU A 124 -0.94 10.03 -14.72
N LYS A 125 0.36 10.33 -14.63
CA LYS A 125 0.94 11.54 -15.22
C LYS A 125 0.69 11.63 -16.73
N LYS A 126 0.86 10.51 -17.47
CA LYS A 126 0.51 10.42 -18.90
C LYS A 126 -0.98 10.64 -19.18
N GLN A 127 -1.83 10.42 -18.19
CA GLN A 127 -3.27 10.67 -18.24
C GLN A 127 -3.67 12.08 -17.75
N GLY A 128 -2.70 12.97 -17.50
CA GLY A 128 -2.94 14.35 -17.12
C GLY A 128 -3.10 14.61 -15.63
N TYR A 129 -2.76 13.66 -14.77
CA TYR A 129 -2.74 13.86 -13.31
C TYR A 129 -1.51 14.66 -12.88
N SER A 130 -1.66 15.47 -11.83
CA SER A 130 -0.55 15.88 -10.99
C SER A 130 -0.20 14.73 -10.04
N THR A 131 1.09 14.45 -9.83
CA THR A 131 1.53 13.24 -9.13
C THR A 131 2.50 13.57 -8.01
N HIS A 132 2.15 13.18 -6.78
CA HIS A 132 2.87 13.55 -5.58
C HIS A 132 3.18 12.32 -4.72
N ALA A 133 4.38 12.29 -4.12
CA ALA A 133 4.72 11.31 -3.11
C ALA A 133 5.17 12.01 -1.83
N VAL A 134 4.63 11.58 -0.68
CA VAL A 134 5.02 12.09 0.64
C VAL A 134 5.25 10.90 1.56
N GLY A 135 6.48 10.73 2.09
CA GLY A 135 6.78 9.68 3.06
C GLY A 135 7.98 8.79 2.73
N LYS A 136 7.93 7.55 3.19
CA LYS A 136 8.99 6.55 3.06
C LYS A 136 9.08 5.99 1.64
N TRP A 137 10.21 6.20 0.94
CA TRP A 137 10.42 5.62 -0.39
C TRP A 137 10.78 4.14 -0.35
N HIS A 138 11.92 3.81 0.22
CA HIS A 138 12.48 2.48 0.42
C HIS A 138 12.64 1.63 -0.86
N LEU A 139 12.87 2.29 -2.00
CA LEU A 139 13.13 1.64 -3.30
C LEU A 139 14.50 2.00 -3.86
N GLY A 140 15.38 2.58 -3.01
CA GLY A 140 16.70 3.04 -3.38
C GLY A 140 16.70 4.38 -4.11
N MET A 141 17.82 5.06 -4.07
CA MET A 141 18.09 6.35 -4.74
C MET A 141 19.51 6.39 -5.24
N ALA A 142 19.80 7.17 -6.28
CA ALA A 142 21.15 7.40 -6.75
C ALA A 142 21.72 8.66 -6.07
N PHE A 143 22.25 8.47 -4.86
CA PHE A 143 22.89 9.53 -4.09
C PHE A 143 24.19 10.00 -4.74
N PRO A 144 24.47 11.31 -4.76
CA PRO A 144 25.79 11.83 -5.11
C PRO A 144 26.79 11.43 -4.05
N MET A 145 27.97 10.99 -4.48
CA MET A 145 29.05 10.55 -3.57
C MET A 145 30.26 11.48 -3.70
N LEU A 146 30.94 11.74 -2.58
CA LEU A 146 32.15 12.59 -2.54
C LEU A 146 33.27 12.09 -3.45
N ASP A 147 33.35 10.78 -3.69
CA ASP A 147 34.32 10.17 -4.61
C ASP A 147 33.86 10.13 -6.07
N GLY A 148 32.71 10.73 -6.39
CA GLY A 148 32.14 10.75 -7.72
C GLY A 148 31.52 9.43 -8.21
N LYS A 149 31.49 8.39 -7.37
CA LYS A 149 30.86 7.10 -7.69
C LYS A 149 29.39 7.08 -7.28
N VAL A 150 28.65 6.08 -7.73
CA VAL A 150 27.31 5.78 -7.23
C VAL A 150 27.43 4.86 -6.02
N SER A 151 26.61 5.09 -4.99
CA SER A 151 26.58 4.21 -3.82
C SER A 151 26.28 2.76 -4.24
N GLU A 152 27.24 1.87 -4.01
CA GLU A 152 27.16 0.44 -4.38
C GLU A 152 26.77 -0.41 -3.18
N GLY A 153 25.76 -0.31 -2.50
CA GLY A 153 25.58 -1.26 -1.43
C GLY A 153 24.43 -1.04 -0.45
N LYS A 154 24.23 -2.05 0.36
CA LYS A 154 23.27 -2.05 1.47
C LYS A 154 23.99 -1.49 2.70
N LYS A 155 24.34 -0.20 2.73
CA LYS A 155 24.71 0.39 4.01
C LYS A 155 23.44 0.74 4.77
N TRP A 156 23.38 0.25 6.00
CA TRP A 156 22.26 0.43 6.91
C TRP A 156 22.53 1.55 7.92
N ASP A 157 23.79 1.86 8.13
CA ASP A 157 24.31 2.74 9.17
C ASP A 157 25.52 3.54 8.69
N GLY A 158 25.92 4.52 9.47
CA GLY A 158 27.03 5.41 9.21
C GLY A 158 26.82 6.30 7.97
N ASP A 159 27.92 6.86 7.49
CA ASP A 159 27.99 7.62 6.24
C ASP A 159 28.90 6.88 5.24
N PRO A 160 28.39 6.52 4.05
CA PRO A 160 29.23 5.95 3.00
C PRO A 160 30.05 6.99 2.21
N GLY A 161 29.99 8.26 2.57
CA GLY A 161 30.62 9.36 1.84
C GLY A 161 29.65 10.07 0.88
N VAL A 162 28.43 10.33 1.33
CA VAL A 162 27.42 11.05 0.54
C VAL A 162 27.78 12.55 0.47
N ASP A 163 27.71 13.11 -0.73
CA ASP A 163 27.72 14.58 -0.91
C ASP A 163 26.31 15.13 -0.66
N PHE A 164 26.02 15.52 0.57
CA PHE A 164 24.70 16.06 0.96
C PHE A 164 24.38 17.42 0.34
N ALA A 165 25.36 18.11 -0.29
CA ALA A 165 25.11 19.33 -1.06
C ALA A 165 24.74 19.03 -2.53
N GLY A 166 25.04 17.82 -2.99
CA GLY A 166 24.83 17.37 -4.37
C GLY A 166 23.37 17.06 -4.72
N THR A 167 23.15 16.75 -6.00
CA THR A 167 21.83 16.37 -6.53
C THR A 167 21.67 14.85 -6.57
N ILE A 168 20.56 14.34 -6.06
CA ILE A 168 20.17 12.93 -6.18
C ILE A 168 19.70 12.68 -7.61
N THR A 169 20.46 11.91 -8.38
CA THR A 169 20.23 11.75 -9.84
C THR A 169 19.15 10.73 -10.19
N ASP A 170 18.70 9.92 -9.20
CA ASP A 170 17.53 9.04 -9.34
C ASP A 170 16.79 9.02 -7.99
N SER A 171 15.60 9.59 -7.99
CA SER A 171 14.69 9.77 -6.85
C SER A 171 13.24 9.56 -7.31
N PRO A 172 12.22 9.63 -6.46
CA PRO A 172 10.82 9.45 -6.87
C PRO A 172 10.38 10.30 -8.06
N ILE A 173 10.89 11.52 -8.23
CA ILE A 173 10.53 12.39 -9.36
C ILE A 173 10.98 11.82 -10.72
N HIS A 174 11.97 10.94 -10.74
CA HIS A 174 12.42 10.25 -11.97
C HIS A 174 11.55 9.03 -12.31
N HIS A 175 10.64 8.65 -11.39
CA HIS A 175 9.71 7.53 -11.54
C HIS A 175 8.24 7.96 -11.72
N GLY A 176 8.04 9.19 -12.24
CA GLY A 176 6.73 9.69 -12.64
C GLY A 176 6.05 10.61 -11.63
N PHE A 177 6.64 10.91 -10.49
CA PHE A 177 6.12 11.91 -9.56
C PHE A 177 6.56 13.33 -9.97
N ASP A 178 5.66 14.30 -9.83
CA ASP A 178 5.96 15.72 -10.02
C ASP A 178 6.66 16.32 -8.81
N SER A 179 6.35 15.79 -7.62
CA SER A 179 7.00 16.20 -6.37
C SER A 179 7.16 15.03 -5.41
N TYR A 180 8.18 15.15 -4.59
CA TYR A 180 8.47 14.24 -3.48
C TYR A 180 8.89 14.99 -2.22
N PHE A 181 8.38 14.57 -1.06
CA PHE A 181 8.93 14.93 0.24
C PHE A 181 8.93 13.70 1.14
N GLY A 182 10.08 13.34 1.72
CA GLY A 182 10.11 12.16 2.58
C GLY A 182 11.49 11.70 2.97
N VAL A 183 11.61 10.39 3.19
CA VAL A 183 12.83 9.72 3.66
C VAL A 183 13.21 8.56 2.74
N SER A 184 14.51 8.31 2.60
CA SER A 184 15.03 7.30 1.66
C SER A 184 14.61 5.88 1.99
N ALA A 185 14.51 5.52 3.28
CA ALA A 185 14.17 4.18 3.76
C ALA A 185 13.42 4.23 5.10
N SER A 186 13.46 3.13 5.89
CA SER A 186 12.88 3.09 7.25
C SER A 186 13.64 4.01 8.20
N LEU A 187 12.94 4.54 9.20
CA LEU A 187 13.52 5.48 10.18
C LEU A 187 14.59 4.85 11.10
N ASP A 188 14.76 3.54 11.06
CA ASP A 188 15.85 2.85 11.76
C ASP A 188 17.17 2.81 10.96
N MET A 189 17.19 3.42 9.76
CA MET A 189 18.32 3.43 8.83
C MET A 189 18.76 4.85 8.50
N ALA A 190 20.06 5.08 8.48
CA ALA A 190 20.64 6.35 7.97
C ALA A 190 20.38 6.49 6.44
N PRO A 191 20.37 7.73 5.92
CA PRO A 191 20.55 9.02 6.59
C PRO A 191 19.25 9.53 7.24
N TYR A 192 19.39 10.24 8.37
CA TYR A 192 18.28 10.86 9.09
C TYR A 192 18.09 12.30 8.62
N VAL A 193 17.64 12.44 7.38
CA VAL A 193 17.40 13.71 6.69
C VAL A 193 16.14 13.61 5.82
N TYR A 194 15.41 14.71 5.70
CA TYR A 194 14.35 14.78 4.69
C TYR A 194 14.94 15.07 3.32
N ILE A 195 14.25 14.54 2.31
CA ILE A 195 14.56 14.75 0.90
C ILE A 195 13.35 15.45 0.26
N ARG A 196 13.60 16.54 -0.45
CA ARG A 196 12.60 17.22 -1.26
C ARG A 196 13.01 17.12 -2.73
N ASN A 197 12.22 16.38 -3.49
CA ASN A 197 12.48 16.05 -4.89
C ASN A 197 13.81 15.30 -5.08
N ASP A 198 14.83 15.99 -5.49
CA ASP A 198 16.18 15.49 -5.78
C ASP A 198 17.28 16.13 -4.90
N ARG A 199 16.86 16.73 -3.77
CA ARG A 199 17.77 17.42 -2.84
C ARG A 199 17.49 17.05 -1.39
N PHE A 200 18.53 17.02 -0.59
CA PHE A 200 18.38 16.99 0.85
C PHE A 200 17.81 18.33 1.34
N ASN A 201 16.80 18.27 2.21
CA ASN A 201 16.11 19.47 2.69
C ASN A 201 17.00 20.35 3.57
N GLN A 202 17.85 19.71 4.39
CA GLN A 202 18.91 20.34 5.18
C GLN A 202 20.15 19.45 5.20
N LEU A 203 21.33 20.07 5.33
CA LEU A 203 22.57 19.35 5.52
C LEU A 203 22.60 18.67 6.90
N PRO A 204 23.09 17.44 7.00
CA PRO A 204 23.30 16.78 8.28
C PRO A 204 24.50 17.42 8.99
N MET A 205 24.24 18.05 10.13
CA MET A 205 25.25 18.68 10.98
C MET A 205 25.43 17.95 12.32
N GLU A 206 24.66 16.88 12.50
CA GLU A 206 24.62 16.09 13.72
C GLU A 206 24.80 14.60 13.39
N GLU A 207 25.08 13.79 14.41
CA GLU A 207 25.18 12.33 14.32
C GLU A 207 24.09 11.70 15.19
N GLN A 208 23.25 10.86 14.57
CA GLN A 208 22.32 10.01 15.30
C GLN A 208 23.09 8.88 15.96
N GLN A 209 23.00 8.79 17.28
CA GLN A 209 23.58 7.67 18.03
C GLN A 209 22.66 6.45 17.97
N PRO A 210 23.19 5.21 17.98
CA PRO A 210 22.38 4.02 17.97
C PRO A 210 21.58 3.86 19.26
N VAL A 211 20.31 3.43 19.13
CA VAL A 211 19.39 3.18 20.25
C VAL A 211 18.80 1.78 20.09
N GLY A 212 18.55 1.09 21.22
CA GLY A 212 17.90 -0.22 21.25
C GLY A 212 16.38 -0.15 21.12
N PHE A 213 15.74 -1.33 20.94
CA PHE A 213 14.27 -1.44 20.92
C PHE A 213 13.66 -0.92 22.25
N PRO A 214 12.54 -0.20 22.24
CA PRO A 214 11.60 0.01 21.12
C PRO A 214 12.01 1.14 20.15
N HIS A 215 12.86 2.05 20.57
CA HIS A 215 13.31 3.22 19.82
C HIS A 215 14.50 2.91 18.90
N PHE A 216 14.55 1.70 18.37
CA PHE A 216 15.68 1.18 17.63
C PHE A 216 16.01 2.04 16.40
N VAL A 217 17.21 2.65 16.45
CA VAL A 217 17.84 3.37 15.33
C VAL A 217 19.31 2.98 15.25
N ARG A 218 19.88 3.07 14.07
CA ARG A 218 21.32 2.92 13.82
C ARG A 218 22.03 4.27 13.90
N ASN A 219 23.35 4.26 13.95
CA ASN A 219 24.11 5.50 13.84
C ASN A 219 24.06 6.06 12.41
N GLY A 220 24.26 7.36 12.28
CA GLY A 220 24.42 8.01 10.97
C GLY A 220 24.12 9.50 10.97
N PRO A 221 24.43 10.19 9.85
CA PRO A 221 24.25 11.62 9.72
C PRO A 221 22.78 12.03 9.89
N ARG A 222 22.55 13.09 10.68
CA ARG A 222 21.25 13.64 11.01
C ARG A 222 21.21 15.15 10.78
N SER A 223 20.14 15.63 10.15
CA SER A 223 19.84 17.07 10.12
C SER A 223 19.14 17.51 11.40
N LYS A 224 19.32 18.77 11.79
CA LYS A 224 18.75 19.34 13.02
C LYS A 224 17.22 19.28 13.04
N GLU A 225 16.56 19.43 11.88
CA GLU A 225 15.09 19.35 11.77
C GLU A 225 14.54 17.93 11.90
N PHE A 226 15.40 16.90 11.83
CA PHE A 226 14.95 15.51 11.85
C PHE A 226 14.77 15.00 13.28
N VAL A 227 13.59 15.24 13.82
CA VAL A 227 13.18 14.80 15.16
C VAL A 227 12.30 13.56 14.99
N ILE A 228 12.77 12.40 15.46
CA ILE A 228 12.20 11.09 15.11
C ILE A 228 10.70 10.97 15.46
N ASP A 229 10.29 11.36 16.65
CA ASP A 229 8.88 11.31 17.08
C ASP A 229 7.98 12.35 16.39
N GLY A 230 8.58 13.36 15.74
CA GLY A 230 7.91 14.37 14.91
C GLY A 230 7.80 14.00 13.43
N VAL A 231 8.46 12.93 12.96
CA VAL A 231 8.53 12.62 11.53
C VAL A 231 7.14 12.34 10.94
N LEU A 232 6.32 11.52 11.58
CA LEU A 232 4.99 11.20 11.06
C LEU A 232 4.09 12.45 10.96
N ASP A 233 4.16 13.34 11.95
CA ASP A 233 3.44 14.62 11.94
C ASP A 233 3.91 15.53 10.82
N ARG A 234 5.20 15.61 10.60
CA ARG A 234 5.78 16.39 9.50
C ARG A 234 5.30 15.87 8.15
N LEU A 235 5.34 14.55 7.93
CA LEU A 235 4.84 13.93 6.72
C LEU A 235 3.33 14.13 6.54
N THR A 236 2.56 14.02 7.62
CA THR A 236 1.11 14.29 7.60
C THR A 236 0.81 15.72 7.18
N THR A 237 1.53 16.70 7.74
CA THR A 237 1.40 18.12 7.38
C THR A 237 1.69 18.34 5.88
N GLU A 238 2.78 17.79 5.36
CA GLU A 238 3.14 17.90 3.94
C GLU A 238 2.08 17.24 3.02
N ALA A 239 1.53 16.07 3.42
CA ALA A 239 0.48 15.40 2.65
C ALA A 239 -0.84 16.19 2.63
N VAL A 240 -1.25 16.75 3.77
CA VAL A 240 -2.41 17.64 3.88
C VAL A 240 -2.23 18.88 3.02
N GLN A 241 -1.03 19.49 3.03
CA GLN A 241 -0.73 20.64 2.16
C GLN A 241 -0.85 20.29 0.67
N VAL A 242 -0.40 19.10 0.26
CA VAL A 242 -0.61 18.62 -1.13
C VAL A 242 -2.10 18.56 -1.45
N VAL A 243 -2.93 17.93 -0.59
CA VAL A 243 -4.39 17.86 -0.79
C VAL A 243 -5.00 19.26 -0.94
N GLN A 244 -4.69 20.17 0.00
CA GLN A 244 -5.23 21.55 0.00
C GLN A 244 -4.80 22.38 -1.20
N GLN A 245 -3.57 22.18 -1.69
CA GLN A 245 -3.05 22.88 -2.88
C GLN A 245 -3.69 22.31 -4.16
N GLN A 246 -3.78 20.98 -4.25
CA GLN A 246 -4.32 20.31 -5.45
C GLN A 246 -5.84 20.46 -5.56
N ALA A 247 -6.57 20.58 -4.45
CA ALA A 247 -8.00 20.87 -4.45
C ALA A 247 -8.37 22.19 -5.13
N LYS A 248 -7.41 23.11 -5.28
CA LYS A 248 -7.58 24.40 -5.98
C LYS A 248 -7.29 24.31 -7.48
N GLN A 249 -6.87 23.16 -7.98
CA GLN A 249 -6.49 22.94 -9.37
C GLN A 249 -7.61 22.21 -10.11
N GLU A 250 -7.71 22.47 -11.41
CA GLU A 250 -8.66 21.73 -12.27
C GLU A 250 -8.19 20.30 -12.60
N LYS A 251 -6.88 20.04 -12.53
CA LYS A 251 -6.31 18.73 -12.81
C LYS A 251 -6.54 17.78 -11.65
N PRO A 252 -6.95 16.52 -11.89
CA PRO A 252 -6.96 15.52 -10.85
C PRO A 252 -5.53 15.22 -10.37
N PHE A 253 -5.40 14.77 -9.13
CA PHE A 253 -4.11 14.43 -8.56
C PHE A 253 -4.02 12.98 -8.09
N PHE A 254 -2.80 12.49 -8.05
CA PHE A 254 -2.42 11.24 -7.41
C PHE A 254 -1.48 11.55 -6.25
N LEU A 255 -1.84 11.10 -5.05
CA LEU A 255 -0.99 11.17 -3.86
C LEU A 255 -0.65 9.76 -3.39
N TYR A 256 0.63 9.39 -3.44
CA TYR A 256 1.19 8.23 -2.77
C TYR A 256 1.73 8.67 -1.41
N PHE A 257 1.11 8.19 -0.33
CA PHE A 257 1.44 8.57 1.05
C PHE A 257 1.89 7.34 1.86
N PRO A 258 3.10 6.83 1.63
CA PRO A 258 3.69 5.75 2.41
C PRO A 258 4.21 6.28 3.75
N LEU A 259 3.56 5.85 4.82
CA LEU A 259 3.91 6.23 6.19
C LEU A 259 5.22 5.57 6.63
N THR A 260 5.74 6.05 7.76
CA THR A 260 6.90 5.48 8.46
C THR A 260 6.50 4.70 9.71
N ALA A 261 5.20 4.61 10.01
CA ALA A 261 4.63 4.09 11.24
C ALA A 261 3.60 2.97 10.96
N PRO A 262 3.41 2.06 11.93
CA PRO A 262 4.03 1.96 13.26
C PRO A 262 5.37 1.22 13.28
N HIS A 263 6.12 1.15 12.16
CA HIS A 263 7.47 0.56 12.10
C HIS A 263 8.41 1.20 13.14
N LYS A 264 9.36 0.44 13.64
CA LYS A 264 10.42 0.98 14.51
C LYS A 264 11.32 2.01 13.78
N PRO A 265 11.85 3.03 14.48
CA PRO A 265 11.72 3.27 15.91
C PRO A 265 10.27 3.46 16.32
N THR A 266 9.83 2.67 17.34
CA THR A 266 8.46 2.72 17.85
C THR A 266 8.35 3.91 18.79
N GLN A 267 8.19 5.08 18.20
CA GLN A 267 8.28 6.35 18.92
C GLN A 267 7.15 7.29 18.50
N PRO A 268 5.94 7.09 19.07
CA PRO A 268 4.82 7.98 18.81
C PRO A 268 5.11 9.38 19.36
N HIS A 269 4.53 10.40 18.73
CA HIS A 269 4.57 11.77 19.24
C HIS A 269 3.99 11.83 20.67
N GLU A 270 4.54 12.69 21.51
CA GLU A 270 4.24 12.76 22.96
C GLU A 270 2.74 12.83 23.29
N ARG A 271 1.92 13.52 22.45
CA ARG A 271 0.48 13.64 22.66
C ARG A 271 -0.29 12.31 22.57
N PHE A 272 0.32 11.26 22.00
CA PHE A 272 -0.30 9.92 21.91
C PHE A 272 0.20 8.97 23.00
N ARG A 273 1.34 9.26 23.63
CA ARG A 273 1.95 8.37 24.63
C ARG A 273 1.02 8.09 25.80
N GLY A 274 0.92 6.82 26.20
CA GLY A 274 0.10 6.32 27.29
C GLY A 274 -1.41 6.33 27.03
N LYS A 275 -1.86 6.50 25.78
CA LYS A 275 -3.30 6.61 25.46
C LYS A 275 -4.00 5.26 25.31
N THR A 276 -3.29 4.22 24.83
CA THR A 276 -3.90 2.91 24.55
C THR A 276 -3.78 1.92 25.68
N GLY A 277 -2.84 2.11 26.60
CA GLY A 277 -2.46 1.11 27.60
C GLY A 277 -1.68 -0.07 27.00
N LEU A 278 -1.27 0.01 25.73
CA LEU A 278 -0.49 -0.99 25.01
C LEU A 278 0.95 -0.52 24.73
N ASN A 279 1.43 0.45 25.50
CA ASN A 279 2.72 1.13 25.33
C ASN A 279 2.90 1.74 23.93
N GLU A 280 4.15 2.02 23.55
CA GLU A 280 4.49 2.82 22.39
C GLU A 280 3.93 2.25 21.07
N TYR A 281 3.82 0.92 20.95
CA TYR A 281 3.28 0.32 19.72
C TYR A 281 1.81 0.66 19.53
N GLY A 282 0.98 0.44 20.54
CA GLY A 282 -0.46 0.76 20.45
C GLY A 282 -0.70 2.24 20.23
N ASP A 283 0.05 3.09 20.94
CA ASP A 283 -0.01 4.55 20.81
C ASP A 283 0.42 5.01 19.40
N PHE A 284 1.38 4.33 18.77
CA PHE A 284 1.85 4.65 17.42
C PHE A 284 0.84 4.22 16.35
N VAL A 285 0.17 3.08 16.52
CA VAL A 285 -0.98 2.70 15.67
C VAL A 285 -2.11 3.74 15.79
N MET A 286 -2.39 4.23 16.99
CA MET A 286 -3.36 5.31 17.19
C MET A 286 -2.96 6.60 16.46
N GLN A 287 -1.65 6.92 16.39
CA GLN A 287 -1.15 8.05 15.60
C GLN A 287 -1.28 7.80 14.08
N VAL A 288 -1.12 6.57 13.62
CA VAL A 288 -1.42 6.19 12.21
C VAL A 288 -2.89 6.47 11.88
N ASP A 289 -3.81 6.05 12.75
CA ASP A 289 -5.25 6.34 12.57
C ASP A 289 -5.54 7.83 12.53
N TRP A 290 -4.93 8.61 13.43
CA TRP A 290 -5.03 10.08 13.41
C TRP A 290 -4.52 10.67 12.09
N THR A 291 -3.39 10.18 11.56
CA THR A 291 -2.83 10.60 10.27
C THR A 291 -3.83 10.37 9.12
N VAL A 292 -4.51 9.21 9.11
CA VAL A 292 -5.58 8.93 8.15
C VAL A 292 -6.71 9.94 8.30
N GLY A 293 -7.13 10.25 9.54
CA GLY A 293 -8.13 11.26 9.84
C GLY A 293 -7.80 12.63 9.26
N GLN A 294 -6.55 13.08 9.37
CA GLN A 294 -6.11 14.37 8.83
C GLN A 294 -6.28 14.45 7.30
N ILE A 295 -6.04 13.36 6.58
CA ILE A 295 -6.29 13.30 5.13
C ILE A 295 -7.79 13.36 4.84
N LEU A 296 -8.61 12.54 5.52
CA LEU A 296 -10.06 12.52 5.31
C LEU A 296 -10.70 13.88 5.60
N ASP A 297 -10.32 14.49 6.72
CA ASP A 297 -10.81 15.82 7.12
C ASP A 297 -10.39 16.90 6.13
N SER A 298 -9.17 16.80 5.57
CA SER A 298 -8.72 17.72 4.52
C SER A 298 -9.54 17.60 3.24
N LEU A 299 -9.96 16.39 2.86
CA LEU A 299 -10.84 16.16 1.70
C LEU A 299 -12.22 16.79 1.93
N ASP A 300 -12.78 16.65 3.14
CA ASP A 300 -14.08 17.24 3.50
C ASP A 300 -14.00 18.76 3.52
N GLN A 301 -12.99 19.33 4.17
CA GLN A 301 -12.78 20.78 4.27
C GLN A 301 -12.56 21.44 2.91
N THR A 302 -11.96 20.73 1.96
CA THR A 302 -11.72 21.24 0.60
C THR A 302 -12.87 20.93 -0.37
N GLY A 303 -13.88 20.15 0.06
CA GLY A 303 -15.06 19.83 -0.74
C GLY A 303 -14.82 18.86 -1.90
N ILE A 304 -13.71 18.08 -1.87
CA ILE A 304 -13.37 17.16 -2.95
C ILE A 304 -13.58 15.67 -2.58
N THR A 305 -14.22 15.41 -1.46
CA THR A 305 -14.49 14.05 -0.94
C THR A 305 -15.17 13.16 -1.96
N GLU A 306 -16.25 13.64 -2.59
CA GLU A 306 -17.05 12.87 -3.57
C GLU A 306 -16.25 12.50 -4.83
N ASN A 307 -15.30 13.34 -5.23
CA ASN A 307 -14.44 13.10 -6.40
C ASN A 307 -13.06 12.57 -6.02
N THR A 308 -12.96 11.81 -4.93
CA THR A 308 -11.67 11.26 -4.46
C THR A 308 -11.81 9.80 -4.05
N ILE A 309 -11.00 8.92 -4.67
CA ILE A 309 -10.83 7.55 -4.21
C ILE A 309 -9.64 7.47 -3.25
N VAL A 310 -9.86 6.86 -2.08
CA VAL A 310 -8.83 6.65 -1.05
C VAL A 310 -8.63 5.16 -0.85
N PHE A 311 -7.42 4.68 -1.07
CA PHE A 311 -6.96 3.36 -0.68
C PHE A 311 -6.15 3.49 0.61
N TYR A 312 -6.43 2.64 1.59
CA TYR A 312 -5.62 2.46 2.78
C TYR A 312 -5.20 1.01 2.93
N THR A 313 -3.92 0.76 3.20
CA THR A 313 -3.40 -0.58 3.48
C THR A 313 -2.08 -0.52 4.27
N SER A 314 -1.47 -1.68 4.58
CA SER A 314 -0.14 -1.80 5.19
C SER A 314 0.80 -2.57 4.28
N ASP A 315 2.10 -2.27 4.31
CA ASP A 315 3.08 -2.90 3.41
C ASP A 315 3.44 -4.35 3.80
N ASN A 316 3.20 -4.75 5.01
CA ASN A 316 3.25 -6.13 5.54
C ASN A 316 2.57 -6.17 6.91
N GLY A 317 2.43 -7.36 7.48
CA GLY A 317 1.87 -7.51 8.82
C GLY A 317 2.77 -6.94 9.92
N SER A 318 2.24 -6.89 11.15
CA SER A 318 2.95 -6.36 12.31
C SER A 318 4.23 -7.15 12.61
N TYR A 319 5.25 -6.43 13.05
CA TYR A 319 6.50 -7.03 13.56
C TYR A 319 6.41 -7.49 15.00
N MET A 320 5.32 -7.19 15.72
CA MET A 320 5.11 -7.61 17.08
C MET A 320 4.65 -9.07 17.13
N TYR A 321 5.32 -9.88 17.93
CA TYR A 321 4.96 -11.29 18.14
C TYR A 321 3.67 -11.41 18.95
N ARG A 322 2.96 -12.52 18.76
CA ARG A 322 1.91 -12.98 19.66
C ARG A 322 2.47 -14.05 20.60
N TYR A 323 2.35 -13.84 21.91
CA TYR A 323 2.70 -14.82 22.93
C TYR A 323 1.43 -15.49 23.44
N ASP A 324 1.29 -16.76 23.16
CA ASP A 324 0.12 -17.55 23.60
C ASP A 324 0.31 -18.16 24.99
N GLU A 325 1.54 -18.11 25.54
CA GLU A 325 1.86 -18.63 26.88
C GLU A 325 1.46 -17.65 27.97
N ALA A 326 0.63 -18.13 28.92
CA ALA A 326 0.23 -17.35 30.09
C ALA A 326 1.42 -16.98 31.00
N GLY A 327 1.38 -15.78 31.59
CA GLY A 327 2.40 -15.32 32.54
C GLY A 327 3.72 -14.86 31.96
N LYS A 328 3.91 -14.91 30.64
CA LYS A 328 5.09 -14.35 29.96
C LYS A 328 5.02 -12.83 29.96
N LYS A 329 6.14 -12.15 30.23
CA LYS A 329 6.23 -10.69 30.02
C LYS A 329 5.93 -10.32 28.58
N ASP A 330 5.27 -9.20 28.37
CA ASP A 330 5.03 -8.65 27.04
C ASP A 330 5.27 -7.13 26.99
N HIS A 331 4.96 -6.50 25.86
CA HIS A 331 5.19 -5.09 25.62
C HIS A 331 4.40 -4.16 26.56
N VAL A 332 3.27 -4.62 27.14
CA VAL A 332 2.51 -3.85 28.14
C VAL A 332 3.29 -3.79 29.45
N ASP A 333 3.92 -4.89 29.85
CA ASP A 333 4.71 -4.96 31.08
C ASP A 333 6.09 -4.32 30.94
N ASP A 334 6.69 -4.45 29.74
CA ASP A 334 8.04 -3.95 29.43
C ASP A 334 8.12 -3.56 27.93
N SER A 335 8.26 -2.28 27.65
CA SER A 335 8.33 -1.75 26.28
C SER A 335 9.47 -2.31 25.44
N LYS A 336 10.49 -2.91 26.08
CA LYS A 336 11.61 -3.58 25.37
C LYS A 336 11.24 -4.95 24.81
N ILE A 337 10.11 -5.53 25.20
CA ILE A 337 9.61 -6.81 24.67
C ILE A 337 8.93 -6.56 23.33
N GLN A 338 9.37 -7.30 22.30
CA GLN A 338 8.81 -7.19 20.95
C GLN A 338 7.61 -8.13 20.75
N GLY A 339 6.55 -7.94 21.50
CA GLY A 339 5.35 -8.77 21.38
C GLY A 339 4.35 -8.55 22.49
N PHE A 340 3.17 -9.16 22.34
CA PHE A 340 2.07 -9.10 23.30
C PHE A 340 1.61 -10.50 23.69
N ARG A 341 1.21 -10.68 24.95
CA ARG A 341 0.36 -11.82 25.32
C ARG A 341 -0.98 -11.68 24.61
N ALA A 342 -1.52 -12.81 24.16
CA ALA A 342 -2.75 -12.84 23.36
C ALA A 342 -3.96 -12.19 24.05
N GLU A 343 -4.01 -12.20 25.40
CA GLU A 343 -5.05 -11.52 26.20
C GLU A 343 -4.90 -10.00 26.23
N ASN A 344 -3.69 -9.48 26.01
CA ASN A 344 -3.45 -8.05 25.96
C ASN A 344 -3.75 -7.49 24.59
N HIS A 345 -3.11 -8.02 23.54
CA HIS A 345 -3.35 -7.61 22.17
C HIS A 345 -2.88 -8.67 21.17
N ARG A 346 -3.52 -8.73 20.00
CA ARG A 346 -3.18 -9.60 18.88
C ARG A 346 -2.96 -8.75 17.63
N PRO A 347 -1.75 -8.24 17.40
CA PRO A 347 -1.49 -7.28 16.31
C PRO A 347 -1.89 -7.80 14.92
N ASN A 348 -1.70 -9.11 14.69
CA ASN A 348 -2.11 -9.79 13.45
C ASN A 348 -3.40 -10.63 13.62
N GLY A 349 -4.16 -10.44 14.71
CA GLY A 349 -5.37 -11.21 15.00
C GLY A 349 -5.08 -12.68 15.28
N GLU A 350 -5.89 -13.57 14.72
CA GLU A 350 -5.73 -15.03 14.85
C GLU A 350 -4.73 -15.63 13.84
N LEU A 351 -4.20 -14.80 12.93
CA LEU A 351 -3.28 -15.22 11.88
C LEU A 351 -1.94 -15.69 12.45
N ARG A 352 -1.34 -16.71 11.84
CA ARG A 352 -0.05 -17.24 12.23
C ARG A 352 1.09 -16.40 11.68
N GLY A 353 2.18 -16.29 12.45
CA GLY A 353 3.40 -15.60 12.05
C GLY A 353 3.41 -14.12 12.40
N THR A 354 4.36 -13.42 11.83
CA THR A 354 4.59 -11.99 11.98
C THR A 354 5.28 -11.45 10.73
N LYS A 355 5.53 -10.16 10.66
CA LYS A 355 6.38 -9.55 9.59
C LYS A 355 7.55 -10.46 9.24
N ALA A 356 7.86 -10.59 7.96
CA ALA A 356 8.91 -11.40 7.37
C ALA A 356 8.53 -12.87 7.11
N ASP A 357 7.48 -13.40 7.72
CA ASP A 357 7.04 -14.79 7.57
C ASP A 357 6.14 -14.98 6.34
N VAL A 358 6.17 -16.18 5.76
CA VAL A 358 5.30 -16.55 4.64
C VAL A 358 3.89 -16.91 5.06
N TRP A 359 3.66 -17.11 6.36
CA TRP A 359 2.34 -17.36 6.95
C TRP A 359 1.47 -16.12 6.92
N GLU A 360 0.15 -16.27 7.07
CA GLU A 360 -0.83 -15.22 6.81
C GLU A 360 -0.52 -13.90 7.53
N ALA A 361 -0.09 -13.92 8.79
CA ALA A 361 0.25 -12.71 9.54
C ALA A 361 1.41 -11.88 8.95
N GLY A 362 2.25 -12.49 8.12
CA GLY A 362 3.33 -11.75 7.46
C GLY A 362 2.85 -10.84 6.33
N HIS A 363 1.72 -11.16 5.71
CA HIS A 363 1.29 -10.50 4.47
C HIS A 363 -0.22 -10.26 4.33
N ARG A 364 -1.07 -10.81 5.18
CA ARG A 364 -2.49 -10.44 5.23
C ARG A 364 -2.63 -9.17 6.06
N VAL A 365 -3.14 -8.11 5.43
CA VAL A 365 -3.04 -6.73 5.93
C VAL A 365 -4.39 -6.03 5.87
N PRO A 366 -4.62 -4.96 6.66
CA PRO A 366 -5.80 -4.11 6.52
C PRO A 366 -5.85 -3.54 5.10
N PHE A 367 -7.06 -3.55 4.49
CA PHE A 367 -7.26 -2.95 3.18
C PHE A 367 -8.67 -2.37 3.07
N PHE A 368 -8.74 -1.05 2.92
CA PHE A 368 -9.99 -0.31 2.79
C PHE A 368 -9.95 0.55 1.53
N VAL A 369 -11.08 0.66 0.84
CA VAL A 369 -11.23 1.56 -0.31
C VAL A 369 -12.50 2.38 -0.14
N ARG A 370 -12.37 3.71 -0.14
CA ARG A 370 -13.48 4.64 -0.09
C ARG A 370 -13.57 5.41 -1.40
N TRP A 371 -14.72 5.41 -2.01
CA TRP A 371 -15.05 6.21 -3.19
C TRP A 371 -16.56 6.49 -3.19
N PRO A 372 -16.99 7.61 -2.57
CA PRO A 372 -18.41 7.91 -2.43
C PRO A 372 -19.13 7.93 -3.77
N GLY A 373 -20.37 7.45 -3.79
CA GLY A 373 -21.18 7.34 -5.01
C GLY A 373 -20.78 6.21 -6.00
N HIS A 374 -19.60 5.61 -5.84
CA HIS A 374 -19.07 4.56 -6.73
C HIS A 374 -18.89 3.20 -6.05
N ILE A 375 -18.64 3.20 -4.75
CA ILE A 375 -18.47 2.00 -3.93
C ILE A 375 -19.61 1.95 -2.91
N PRO A 376 -20.35 0.82 -2.77
CA PRO A 376 -21.37 0.69 -1.74
C PRO A 376 -20.75 0.84 -0.34
N ALA A 377 -21.23 1.82 0.43
CA ALA A 377 -20.76 2.11 1.77
C ALA A 377 -20.99 0.91 2.71
N GLY A 378 -20.01 0.61 3.58
CA GLY A 378 -20.04 -0.51 4.52
C GLY A 378 -19.97 -1.90 3.88
N SER A 379 -19.65 -1.98 2.58
CA SER A 379 -19.54 -3.25 1.87
C SER A 379 -18.26 -4.00 2.23
N GLN A 380 -18.26 -5.32 1.98
CA GLN A 380 -17.12 -6.19 2.24
C GLN A 380 -16.87 -7.15 1.07
N SER A 381 -15.60 -7.50 0.87
CA SER A 381 -15.17 -8.54 -0.04
C SER A 381 -14.21 -9.49 0.66
N SER A 382 -14.44 -10.80 0.55
CA SER A 382 -13.54 -11.86 1.00
C SER A 382 -12.74 -12.50 -0.14
N GLN A 383 -12.75 -11.90 -1.33
CA GLN A 383 -11.93 -12.37 -2.44
C GLN A 383 -10.46 -12.06 -2.17
N PRO A 384 -9.55 -13.04 -2.38
CA PRO A 384 -8.12 -12.78 -2.26
C PRO A 384 -7.65 -11.75 -3.28
N ILE A 385 -7.07 -10.66 -2.79
CA ILE A 385 -6.46 -9.59 -3.61
C ILE A 385 -5.03 -9.32 -3.17
N THR A 386 -4.27 -8.58 -3.99
CA THR A 386 -2.91 -8.17 -3.64
C THR A 386 -2.64 -6.73 -4.05
N HIS A 387 -1.66 -6.08 -3.44
CA HIS A 387 -1.32 -4.67 -3.72
C HIS A 387 -0.93 -4.40 -5.17
N THR A 388 -0.45 -5.41 -5.92
CA THR A 388 -0.21 -5.24 -7.36
C THR A 388 -1.46 -4.76 -8.09
N ASP A 389 -2.65 -5.12 -7.61
CA ASP A 389 -3.94 -4.86 -8.23
C ASP A 389 -4.33 -3.38 -8.24
N ILE A 390 -3.72 -2.57 -7.37
CA ILE A 390 -3.92 -1.11 -7.36
C ILE A 390 -3.51 -0.50 -8.71
N TYR A 391 -2.45 -1.01 -9.36
CA TYR A 391 -1.98 -0.48 -10.65
C TYR A 391 -3.05 -0.64 -11.75
N ALA A 392 -3.54 -1.86 -12.00
CA ALA A 392 -4.57 -2.10 -13.02
C ALA A 392 -5.90 -1.43 -12.66
N THR A 393 -6.20 -1.27 -11.37
CA THR A 393 -7.36 -0.52 -10.90
C THR A 393 -7.24 0.96 -11.28
N CYS A 394 -6.10 1.59 -11.01
CA CYS A 394 -5.84 2.96 -11.47
C CYS A 394 -5.92 3.09 -12.99
N ALA A 395 -5.36 2.14 -13.74
CA ALA A 395 -5.47 2.13 -15.21
C ALA A 395 -6.94 2.06 -15.67
N SER A 396 -7.76 1.22 -15.03
CA SER A 396 -9.19 1.09 -15.33
C SER A 396 -9.97 2.37 -15.01
N ILE A 397 -9.69 3.03 -13.88
CA ILE A 397 -10.32 4.30 -13.50
C ILE A 397 -10.11 5.38 -14.59
N VAL A 398 -8.93 5.42 -15.19
CA VAL A 398 -8.60 6.42 -16.20
C VAL A 398 -8.79 5.94 -17.65
N ASN A 399 -9.34 4.73 -17.84
CA ASN A 399 -9.51 4.04 -19.12
C ASN A 399 -8.19 3.93 -19.92
N ALA A 400 -7.07 3.71 -19.25
CA ALA A 400 -5.78 3.52 -19.88
C ALA A 400 -5.59 2.05 -20.29
N LYS A 401 -5.18 1.84 -21.55
CA LYS A 401 -4.76 0.50 -22.02
C LYS A 401 -3.34 0.21 -21.53
N LEU A 402 -3.17 -0.92 -20.85
CA LEU A 402 -1.88 -1.39 -20.39
C LEU A 402 -1.16 -2.16 -21.50
N LYS A 403 0.15 -1.92 -21.62
CA LYS A 403 1.02 -2.69 -22.51
C LYS A 403 1.33 -4.06 -21.90
N ASN A 404 1.75 -5.01 -22.72
CA ASN A 404 2.19 -6.32 -22.23
C ASN A 404 3.37 -6.28 -21.25
N SER A 405 4.19 -5.23 -21.30
CA SER A 405 5.33 -5.01 -20.41
C SER A 405 5.00 -4.16 -19.16
N GLU A 406 3.72 -3.90 -18.90
CA GLU A 406 3.27 -3.08 -17.77
C GLU A 406 2.37 -3.90 -16.86
N ALA A 407 2.54 -3.75 -15.55
CA ALA A 407 1.69 -4.34 -14.52
C ALA A 407 1.42 -5.85 -14.71
N GLU A 408 2.46 -6.62 -14.99
CA GLU A 408 2.42 -8.03 -15.40
C GLU A 408 1.71 -8.95 -14.38
N ASP A 409 1.53 -8.47 -13.13
CA ASP A 409 0.93 -9.26 -12.05
C ASP A 409 -0.29 -8.56 -11.42
N SER A 410 -0.90 -7.62 -12.14
CA SER A 410 -1.97 -6.76 -11.63
C SER A 410 -3.31 -7.05 -12.31
N SER A 411 -4.33 -7.34 -11.53
CA SER A 411 -5.74 -7.44 -11.96
C SER A 411 -6.52 -6.21 -11.48
N THR A 412 -7.54 -5.77 -12.22
CA THR A 412 -8.37 -4.64 -11.75
C THR A 412 -9.32 -5.06 -10.64
N LEU A 413 -9.48 -4.21 -9.63
CA LEU A 413 -10.45 -4.39 -8.54
C LEU A 413 -11.83 -3.76 -8.86
N ILE A 414 -11.98 -3.05 -9.99
CA ILE A 414 -13.22 -2.30 -10.32
C ILE A 414 -14.48 -3.15 -10.22
N PRO A 415 -14.55 -4.41 -10.74
CA PRO A 415 -15.74 -5.23 -10.59
C PRO A 415 -16.09 -5.49 -9.11
N MET A 416 -15.10 -5.81 -8.28
CA MET A 416 -15.30 -6.03 -6.85
C MET A 416 -15.76 -4.74 -6.15
N LEU A 417 -15.12 -3.61 -6.45
CA LEU A 417 -15.43 -2.30 -5.88
C LEU A 417 -16.87 -1.84 -6.23
N ARG A 418 -17.41 -2.27 -7.36
CA ARG A 418 -18.80 -2.04 -7.75
C ARG A 418 -19.77 -3.02 -7.11
N GLY A 419 -19.30 -4.00 -6.34
CA GLY A 419 -20.14 -5.02 -5.70
C GLY A 419 -20.67 -6.09 -6.66
N GLU A 420 -19.99 -6.33 -7.80
CA GLU A 420 -20.38 -7.40 -8.73
C GLU A 420 -20.20 -8.78 -8.06
N LYS A 421 -21.27 -9.56 -7.95
CA LYS A 421 -21.34 -10.79 -7.13
C LYS A 421 -20.32 -11.85 -7.51
N GLU A 422 -20.03 -12.01 -8.81
CA GLU A 422 -19.11 -13.02 -9.33
C GLU A 422 -17.69 -12.46 -9.58
N ALA A 423 -17.43 -11.22 -9.13
CA ALA A 423 -16.14 -10.60 -9.33
C ALA A 423 -15.05 -11.34 -8.53
N LYS A 424 -14.02 -11.77 -9.23
CA LYS A 424 -12.82 -12.38 -8.63
C LYS A 424 -11.58 -11.99 -9.41
N ARG A 425 -10.44 -12.14 -8.75
CA ARG A 425 -9.15 -11.87 -9.36
C ARG A 425 -8.88 -12.86 -10.50
N GLU A 426 -8.30 -12.37 -11.60
CA GLU A 426 -7.96 -13.17 -12.78
C GLU A 426 -6.86 -14.20 -12.48
N ALA A 427 -5.84 -13.82 -11.69
CA ALA A 427 -4.70 -14.66 -11.35
C ALA A 427 -4.66 -14.99 -9.85
N LEU A 428 -4.04 -16.10 -9.49
CA LEU A 428 -3.84 -16.48 -8.10
C LEU A 428 -2.88 -15.52 -7.40
N VAL A 429 -3.10 -15.29 -6.09
CA VAL A 429 -2.24 -14.42 -5.28
C VAL A 429 -0.95 -15.16 -4.92
N VAL A 430 0.18 -14.48 -5.09
CA VAL A 430 1.51 -14.98 -4.71
C VAL A 430 2.14 -14.04 -3.70
N ASN A 431 2.67 -14.63 -2.63
CA ASN A 431 3.39 -13.92 -1.59
C ASN A 431 4.78 -14.53 -1.42
N HIS A 432 5.70 -13.80 -0.80
CA HIS A 432 6.96 -14.38 -0.37
C HIS A 432 7.47 -13.78 0.93
N SER A 433 8.18 -14.62 1.70
CA SER A 433 8.85 -14.23 2.93
C SER A 433 10.10 -13.39 2.69
N ILE A 434 10.72 -12.91 3.77
CA ILE A 434 12.01 -12.20 3.70
C ILE A 434 13.13 -13.04 3.07
N SER A 435 13.12 -14.37 3.27
CA SER A 435 14.12 -15.26 2.68
C SER A 435 13.82 -15.66 1.24
N GLY A 436 12.67 -15.23 0.68
CA GLY A 436 12.23 -15.63 -0.67
C GLY A 436 11.51 -16.98 -0.71
N MET A 437 10.92 -17.42 0.41
CA MET A 437 10.01 -18.59 0.44
C MET A 437 8.66 -18.15 -0.11
N PHE A 438 8.15 -18.86 -1.12
CA PHE A 438 6.91 -18.52 -1.80
C PHE A 438 5.69 -19.17 -1.14
N ALA A 439 4.55 -18.48 -1.21
CA ALA A 439 3.23 -19.05 -1.05
C ALA A 439 2.34 -18.65 -2.23
N ILE A 440 1.38 -19.52 -2.58
CA ILE A 440 0.36 -19.27 -3.60
C ILE A 440 -1.02 -19.61 -3.02
N ARG A 441 -2.00 -18.74 -3.31
CA ARG A 441 -3.40 -18.84 -2.84
C ARG A 441 -4.35 -19.10 -3.99
N ASP A 442 -5.22 -20.10 -3.81
CA ASP A 442 -6.39 -20.36 -4.66
C ASP A 442 -7.63 -20.57 -3.79
N GLY A 443 -8.47 -19.55 -3.68
CA GLY A 443 -9.57 -19.54 -2.74
C GLY A 443 -9.08 -19.77 -1.30
N HIS A 444 -9.55 -20.85 -0.67
CA HIS A 444 -9.14 -21.22 0.69
C HIS A 444 -7.84 -22.04 0.75
N TRP A 445 -7.34 -22.57 -0.36
CA TRP A 445 -6.09 -23.34 -0.37
C TRP A 445 -4.87 -22.43 -0.42
N LYS A 446 -3.90 -22.71 0.44
CA LYS A 446 -2.59 -22.06 0.46
C LYS A 446 -1.48 -23.09 0.45
N LEU A 447 -0.62 -23.03 -0.59
CA LEU A 447 0.60 -23.84 -0.68
C LEU A 447 1.81 -22.96 -0.35
N VAL A 448 2.66 -23.41 0.58
CA VAL A 448 3.95 -22.81 0.93
C VAL A 448 5.07 -23.69 0.41
N LEU A 449 5.95 -23.14 -0.44
CA LEU A 449 7.08 -23.88 -1.02
C LEU A 449 8.31 -23.81 -0.12
N GLY A 450 8.20 -24.46 1.03
CA GLY A 450 9.26 -24.55 2.04
C GLY A 450 8.76 -25.20 3.33
N ASN A 451 9.69 -25.48 4.23
CA ASN A 451 9.44 -26.27 5.45
C ASN A 451 9.43 -25.42 6.72
N GLY A 452 8.92 -24.20 6.65
CA GLY A 452 8.82 -23.29 7.80
C GLY A 452 8.28 -21.94 7.42
N SER A 453 8.51 -20.92 8.26
CA SER A 453 8.04 -19.55 8.06
C SER A 453 8.79 -18.78 6.95
N GLY A 454 10.00 -19.19 6.64
CA GLY A 454 10.89 -18.41 5.76
C GLY A 454 11.29 -17.05 6.35
N GLY A 455 11.04 -16.80 7.62
CA GLY A 455 11.24 -15.51 8.26
C GLY A 455 11.68 -15.61 9.72
N ARG A 456 10.92 -14.99 10.62
CA ARG A 456 11.28 -14.77 12.02
C ARG A 456 10.80 -15.88 12.95
N GLU A 457 9.56 -16.33 12.80
CA GLU A 457 9.03 -17.39 13.65
C GLU A 457 9.66 -18.74 13.35
N LYS A 458 9.74 -19.57 14.37
CA LYS A 458 10.31 -20.93 14.26
C LYS A 458 9.21 -21.98 14.01
N PRO A 459 9.50 -23.01 13.21
CA PRO A 459 10.75 -23.22 12.44
C PRO A 459 10.86 -22.23 11.25
N SER A 460 12.03 -21.60 11.08
CA SER A 460 12.24 -20.69 9.93
C SER A 460 12.28 -21.43 8.60
N GLY A 461 12.79 -22.66 8.60
CA GLY A 461 12.86 -23.48 7.40
C GLY A 461 13.73 -22.90 6.29
N LYS A 462 13.62 -23.49 5.08
CA LYS A 462 14.33 -23.03 3.88
C LYS A 462 13.39 -23.01 2.66
N PRO A 463 13.49 -22.00 1.77
CA PRO A 463 12.75 -21.99 0.51
C PRO A 463 13.03 -23.25 -0.32
N PHE A 464 12.00 -23.77 -1.01
CA PHE A 464 12.04 -24.93 -1.89
C PHE A 464 12.56 -26.22 -1.24
N THR A 465 12.48 -26.31 0.10
CA THR A 465 12.87 -27.52 0.86
C THR A 465 11.61 -28.23 1.34
N LYS A 466 11.47 -29.50 0.99
CA LYS A 466 10.35 -30.35 1.44
C LYS A 466 10.54 -30.78 2.92
N PRO A 467 9.45 -31.13 3.64
CA PRO A 467 8.07 -31.12 3.16
C PRO A 467 7.56 -29.68 2.97
N TYR A 468 6.81 -29.46 1.89
CA TYR A 468 6.04 -28.22 1.71
C TYR A 468 4.87 -28.19 2.67
N GLN A 469 4.19 -27.06 2.75
CA GLN A 469 3.04 -26.90 3.65
C GLN A 469 1.80 -26.54 2.82
N LEU A 470 0.70 -27.26 3.02
CA LEU A 470 -0.59 -27.00 2.40
C LEU A 470 -1.63 -26.78 3.48
N PHE A 471 -2.34 -25.66 3.44
CA PHE A 471 -3.36 -25.30 4.41
C PHE A 471 -4.72 -25.06 3.75
N ASN A 472 -5.80 -25.40 4.46
CA ASN A 472 -7.16 -24.99 4.14
C ASN A 472 -7.58 -23.86 5.09
N LEU A 473 -7.50 -22.62 4.64
CA LEU A 473 -7.72 -21.43 5.48
C LEU A 473 -9.19 -21.17 5.82
N SER A 474 -10.17 -21.92 5.25
CA SER A 474 -11.55 -21.86 5.74
C SER A 474 -11.73 -22.53 7.10
N ASP A 475 -10.95 -23.58 7.36
CA ASP A 475 -11.09 -24.39 8.56
C ASP A 475 -9.92 -24.14 9.53
N ASP A 476 -8.78 -23.65 9.02
CA ASP A 476 -7.52 -23.48 9.73
C ASP A 476 -6.85 -22.15 9.36
N ILE A 477 -7.45 -21.04 9.81
CA ILE A 477 -6.91 -19.71 9.58
C ILE A 477 -5.55 -19.46 10.27
N ALA A 478 -5.26 -20.26 11.30
CA ALA A 478 -4.01 -20.22 12.07
C ALA A 478 -2.88 -21.08 11.44
N GLU A 479 -3.15 -21.76 10.32
CA GLU A 479 -2.15 -22.55 9.60
C GLU A 479 -1.42 -23.60 10.48
N GLU A 480 -2.17 -24.28 11.35
CA GLU A 480 -1.63 -25.26 12.31
C GLU A 480 -1.53 -26.67 11.71
N ASN A 481 -2.41 -27.00 10.75
CA ASN A 481 -2.57 -28.33 10.21
C ASN A 481 -2.05 -28.44 8.78
N ASN A 482 -0.86 -29.01 8.60
CA ASN A 482 -0.31 -29.25 7.27
C ASN A 482 -1.01 -30.44 6.56
N LEU A 483 -1.77 -30.16 5.53
CA LEU A 483 -2.58 -31.14 4.77
C LEU A 483 -1.86 -31.67 3.51
N ILE A 484 -0.54 -31.47 3.36
CA ILE A 484 0.21 -31.79 2.14
C ILE A 484 0.10 -33.27 1.75
N GLU A 485 0.13 -34.17 2.73
CA GLU A 485 0.04 -35.61 2.49
C GLU A 485 -1.40 -36.08 2.16
N GLN A 486 -2.40 -35.33 2.65
CA GLN A 486 -3.81 -35.65 2.47
C GLN A 486 -4.35 -35.16 1.12
N HIS A 487 -3.77 -34.05 0.59
CA HIS A 487 -4.21 -33.41 -0.63
C HIS A 487 -3.08 -33.17 -1.65
N PRO A 488 -2.27 -34.19 -2.03
CA PRO A 488 -1.11 -34.02 -2.90
C PRO A 488 -1.47 -33.43 -4.26
N LYS A 489 -2.63 -33.79 -4.84
CA LYS A 489 -3.09 -33.25 -6.13
C LYS A 489 -3.35 -31.73 -6.10
N VAL A 490 -3.80 -31.19 -4.97
CA VAL A 490 -3.97 -29.75 -4.80
C VAL A 490 -2.60 -29.08 -4.76
N ALA A 491 -1.66 -29.64 -4.01
CA ALA A 491 -0.30 -29.13 -3.91
C ALA A 491 0.40 -29.12 -5.27
N ASP A 492 0.35 -30.24 -6.02
CA ASP A 492 0.97 -30.37 -7.34
C ASP A 492 0.40 -29.33 -8.34
N ARG A 493 -0.93 -29.12 -8.32
CA ARG A 493 -1.59 -28.12 -9.16
C ARG A 493 -1.11 -26.70 -8.83
N LEU A 494 -1.07 -26.34 -7.56
CA LEU A 494 -0.65 -25.00 -7.13
C LEU A 494 0.85 -24.76 -7.37
N GLU A 495 1.69 -25.76 -7.14
CA GLU A 495 3.11 -25.71 -7.46
C GLU A 495 3.32 -25.43 -8.95
N LYS A 496 2.62 -26.17 -9.82
CA LYS A 496 2.67 -25.98 -11.28
C LYS A 496 2.25 -24.57 -11.69
N VAL A 497 1.13 -24.05 -11.17
CA VAL A 497 0.69 -22.67 -11.48
C VAL A 497 1.74 -21.64 -11.08
N LEU A 498 2.37 -21.80 -9.90
CA LEU A 498 3.43 -20.90 -9.47
C LEU A 498 4.67 -20.99 -10.36
N GLU A 499 5.05 -22.19 -10.78
CA GLU A 499 6.15 -22.38 -11.75
C GLU A 499 5.84 -21.69 -13.09
N ASP A 500 4.62 -21.85 -13.60
CA ASP A 500 4.19 -21.19 -14.83
C ASP A 500 4.27 -19.65 -14.69
N TYR A 501 3.83 -19.08 -13.56
CA TYR A 501 3.97 -17.64 -13.29
C TYR A 501 5.42 -17.18 -13.19
N ARG A 502 6.29 -18.00 -12.64
CA ARG A 502 7.73 -17.68 -12.56
C ARG A 502 8.41 -17.71 -13.92
N ASN A 503 8.04 -18.66 -14.77
CA ASN A 503 8.66 -18.89 -16.08
C ASN A 503 8.12 -17.94 -17.15
N SER A 504 6.81 -17.63 -17.15
CA SER A 504 6.18 -16.76 -18.14
C SER A 504 6.50 -15.26 -17.98
N GLY A 505 7.09 -14.86 -16.84
CA GLY A 505 7.39 -13.46 -16.54
C GLY A 505 6.17 -12.63 -16.09
N ARG A 506 4.98 -13.25 -16.01
CA ARG A 506 3.69 -12.64 -15.62
C ARG A 506 2.77 -13.63 -14.92
N SER A 507 1.75 -13.14 -14.26
CA SER A 507 0.63 -13.95 -13.74
C SER A 507 -0.71 -13.61 -14.40
N VAL A 508 -0.84 -12.44 -15.04
CA VAL A 508 -2.06 -11.98 -15.72
C VAL A 508 -1.83 -11.98 -17.24
N ASN A 509 -2.77 -12.53 -18.00
CA ASN A 509 -2.76 -12.47 -19.45
C ASN A 509 -3.38 -11.16 -19.95
N ARG A 510 -2.79 -10.56 -20.99
CA ARG A 510 -3.27 -9.32 -21.64
C ARG A 510 -3.13 -9.39 -23.13
#